data_ef4884fbfb52fc98468ac79ad794add3
#
_entry.id   ef4884fbfb52fc98468ac79ad794add3
#
_cell.length_a   1.000
_cell.length_b   1.000
_cell.length_c   1.000
_cell.angle_alpha   90.00
_cell.angle_beta   90.00
_cell.angle_gamma   90.00
#
_symmetry.space_group_name_H-M   'P 1'
#
loop_
_entity.id
_entity.type
_entity.pdbx_description
1 polymer ?
#
loop_
_entity_poly.entity_id
_entity_poly.type
_entity_poly.pdbx_seq_one_letter_code
_entity_poly.pdbx_strand_id
1 'polypeptide(L)'
;NSTTNNQGVQIQQGGAVGASSFIASATSKIYFEARVKIADIGSTTCQLFAGLAIVDTSVLASAANSTANHIGFEAINTTAMGIHSEKAGSRSSTAAVHTVVDDEYVKLGFVVDGLTKITPFVNGVAKTAITTNIPIVGMTPSFVCHSSGTTDPIVHVDWVACYQEENIDN
;
A
#
# COMPACT_ATOMS: atom_id res chain seq x y z
N ASN A 1 18.42 -9.76 0.78
CA ASN A 1 18.14 -8.75 -0.24
C ASN A 1 19.31 -8.67 -1.22
N SER A 2 19.11 -8.10 -2.37
CA SER A 2 20.10 -7.98 -3.44
C SER A 2 20.42 -6.51 -3.67
N THR A 3 21.71 -6.20 -3.88
CA THR A 3 22.14 -4.88 -4.33
C THR A 3 21.85 -4.64 -5.82
N THR A 4 21.28 -5.64 -6.49
CA THR A 4 20.85 -5.49 -7.87
C THR A 4 19.53 -4.72 -7.91
N ASN A 5 19.47 -3.71 -8.75
CA ASN A 5 18.30 -2.85 -8.91
C ASN A 5 17.02 -3.67 -9.17
N ASN A 6 15.91 -3.30 -8.51
CA ASN A 6 14.58 -3.93 -8.60
C ASN A 6 14.50 -5.39 -8.08
N GLN A 7 15.41 -5.80 -7.21
CA GLN A 7 15.26 -7.05 -6.47
C GLN A 7 14.78 -6.76 -5.05
N GLY A 8 13.92 -7.62 -4.54
CA GLY A 8 13.38 -7.40 -3.21
C GLY A 8 12.45 -8.51 -2.76
N VAL A 9 11.62 -8.19 -1.79
CA VAL A 9 10.67 -9.09 -1.16
C VAL A 9 9.27 -8.54 -1.35
N GLN A 10 8.35 -9.41 -1.75
CA GLN A 10 6.92 -9.16 -1.74
C GLN A 10 6.25 -10.16 -0.80
N ILE A 11 5.46 -9.66 0.12
CA ILE A 11 4.64 -10.45 1.04
C ILE A 11 3.18 -10.09 0.75
N GLN A 12 2.39 -11.08 0.41
CA GLN A 12 0.94 -10.96 0.29
C GLN A 12 0.29 -12.02 1.16
N GLN A 13 -0.83 -11.67 1.77
CA GLN A 13 -1.65 -12.68 2.42
C GLN A 13 -2.18 -13.63 1.34
N GLY A 14 -1.53 -14.79 1.20
CA GLY A 14 -1.82 -15.76 0.17
C GLY A 14 -3.10 -16.53 0.46
N GLY A 15 -3.81 -16.83 -0.59
CA GLY A 15 -4.93 -17.74 -0.66
C GLY A 15 -5.23 -18.01 -2.11
N ALA A 16 -5.97 -19.06 -2.43
CA ALA A 16 -6.52 -19.21 -3.77
C ALA A 16 -7.26 -17.93 -4.14
N VAL A 17 -7.17 -17.51 -5.39
CA VAL A 17 -7.90 -16.36 -5.92
C VAL A 17 -9.35 -16.40 -5.38
N GLY A 18 -9.74 -15.39 -4.59
CA GLY A 18 -11.08 -15.28 -4.00
C GLY A 18 -11.20 -15.64 -2.50
N ALA A 19 -10.20 -16.24 -1.86
CA ALA A 19 -10.22 -16.49 -0.42
C ALA A 19 -9.59 -15.31 0.34
N SER A 20 -10.33 -14.71 1.26
CA SER A 20 -9.90 -13.60 2.12
C SER A 20 -9.61 -12.28 1.40
N SER A 21 -10.40 -11.96 0.39
CA SER A 21 -10.25 -10.72 -0.37
C SER A 21 -11.16 -9.63 0.18
N PHE A 22 -10.60 -8.45 0.37
CA PHE A 22 -11.33 -7.23 0.69
C PHE A 22 -11.82 -6.61 -0.63
N ILE A 23 -13.13 -6.38 -0.74
CA ILE A 23 -13.75 -5.84 -1.96
C ILE A 23 -14.53 -4.58 -1.60
N ALA A 24 -14.14 -3.44 -2.17
CA ALA A 24 -14.92 -2.22 -1.99
C ALA A 24 -16.26 -2.34 -2.74
N SER A 25 -17.34 -2.01 -2.03
CA SER A 25 -18.71 -1.93 -2.55
C SER A 25 -19.38 -0.65 -2.07
N ALA A 26 -20.51 -0.29 -2.64
CA ALA A 26 -21.22 0.94 -2.26
C ALA A 26 -21.63 0.98 -0.78
N THR A 27 -21.80 -0.19 -0.16
CA THR A 27 -22.30 -0.35 1.21
C THR A 27 -21.25 -0.85 2.21
N SER A 28 -20.01 -1.08 1.76
CA SER A 28 -18.95 -1.59 2.63
C SER A 28 -17.98 -0.51 3.08
N LYS A 29 -17.37 -0.72 4.25
CA LYS A 29 -16.18 -0.01 4.67
C LYS A 29 -15.03 -0.99 4.84
N ILE A 30 -13.86 -0.61 4.34
CA ILE A 30 -12.63 -1.38 4.53
C ILE A 30 -11.67 -0.53 5.36
N TYR A 31 -11.11 -1.16 6.37
CA TYR A 31 -10.12 -0.57 7.26
C TYR A 31 -8.81 -1.34 7.10
N PHE A 32 -7.76 -0.61 6.87
CA PHE A 32 -6.40 -1.13 6.84
C PHE A 32 -5.53 -0.28 7.76
N GLU A 33 -4.75 -0.91 8.60
CA GLU A 33 -3.69 -0.25 9.35
C GLU A 33 -2.51 -1.21 9.52
N ALA A 34 -1.30 -0.70 9.36
CA ALA A 34 -0.08 -1.43 9.62
C ALA A 34 0.94 -0.54 10.32
N ARG A 35 1.76 -1.13 11.19
CA ARG A 35 2.93 -0.47 11.75
C ARG A 35 4.16 -1.02 11.07
N VAL A 36 4.84 -0.16 10.35
CA VAL A 36 5.99 -0.56 9.53
C VAL A 36 7.20 0.31 9.84
N LYS A 37 8.38 -0.23 9.59
CA LYS A 37 9.64 0.48 9.66
C LYS A 37 10.46 0.08 8.44
N ILE A 38 11.23 1.02 7.90
CA ILE A 38 12.16 0.76 6.83
C ILE A 38 13.55 1.13 7.35
N ALA A 39 14.47 0.20 7.27
CA ALA A 39 15.88 0.40 7.58
C ALA A 39 16.71 0.36 6.30
N ASP A 40 17.88 0.97 6.34
CA ASP A 40 18.84 1.03 5.24
C ASP A 40 18.28 1.68 3.96
N ILE A 41 17.44 2.71 4.14
CA ILE A 41 16.82 3.41 3.00
C ILE A 41 17.81 4.28 2.27
N GLY A 42 19.00 4.27 2.26
CA GLY A 42 19.86 5.21 1.52
C GLY A 42 19.13 6.48 1.02
N SER A 43 19.76 7.55 0.80
CA SER A 43 19.16 8.90 0.70
C SER A 43 18.10 9.11 -0.44
N THR A 44 17.92 8.18 -1.37
CA THR A 44 17.07 8.42 -2.56
C THR A 44 16.40 7.19 -3.18
N THR A 45 16.47 6.01 -2.57
CA THR A 45 16.31 4.77 -3.34
C THR A 45 15.42 3.72 -2.70
N CYS A 46 14.41 4.11 -1.92
CA CYS A 46 13.41 3.20 -1.40
C CYS A 46 12.32 2.93 -2.46
N GLN A 47 12.03 1.66 -2.68
CA GLN A 47 10.81 1.24 -3.39
C GLN A 47 9.97 0.44 -2.41
N LEU A 48 8.93 1.06 -1.91
CA LEU A 48 8.04 0.51 -0.90
C LEU A 48 6.59 0.54 -1.38
N PHE A 49 5.87 -0.53 -1.08
CA PHE A 49 4.42 -0.56 -1.07
C PHE A 49 3.92 -1.14 0.25
N ALA A 50 2.88 -0.54 0.83
CA ALA A 50 2.15 -1.08 1.98
C ALA A 50 0.65 -0.77 1.83
N GLY A 51 -0.19 -1.80 1.73
CA GLY A 51 -1.62 -1.60 1.52
C GLY A 51 -2.37 -2.86 1.10
N LEU A 52 -3.38 -2.67 0.28
CA LEU A 52 -4.18 -3.72 -0.35
C LEU A 52 -3.90 -3.76 -1.85
N ALA A 53 -3.62 -4.93 -2.38
CA ALA A 53 -3.43 -5.15 -3.82
C ALA A 53 -4.10 -6.46 -4.26
N ILE A 54 -4.41 -6.59 -5.55
CA ILE A 54 -4.76 -7.89 -6.10
C ILE A 54 -3.61 -8.87 -5.87
N VAL A 55 -3.91 -10.17 -5.84
CA VAL A 55 -2.86 -11.18 -5.80
C VAL A 55 -2.11 -11.13 -7.12
N ASP A 56 -0.86 -10.71 -7.07
CA ASP A 56 0.02 -10.52 -8.22
C ASP A 56 1.45 -10.90 -7.82
N THR A 57 2.25 -11.29 -8.78
CA THR A 57 3.67 -11.60 -8.60
C THR A 57 4.56 -10.36 -8.57
N SER A 58 4.03 -9.20 -8.96
CA SER A 58 4.76 -7.93 -9.06
C SER A 58 3.87 -6.72 -8.77
N VAL A 59 3.49 -6.54 -7.52
CA VAL A 59 2.70 -5.36 -7.07
C VAL A 59 3.45 -4.05 -7.37
N LEU A 60 4.75 -4.03 -7.20
CA LEU A 60 5.61 -2.98 -7.74
C LEU A 60 6.37 -3.53 -8.95
N ALA A 61 6.19 -2.91 -10.10
CA ALA A 61 6.97 -3.21 -11.29
C ALA A 61 8.22 -2.31 -11.32
N SER A 62 9.38 -2.91 -11.57
CA SER A 62 10.70 -2.28 -11.81
C SER A 62 10.76 -0.75 -11.80
N ALA A 63 11.01 -0.13 -10.65
CA ALA A 63 11.14 1.33 -10.49
C ALA A 63 9.93 2.15 -10.98
N ALA A 64 8.77 1.52 -11.12
CA ALA A 64 7.54 2.17 -11.49
C ALA A 64 6.41 1.74 -10.56
N ASN A 65 5.43 2.61 -10.43
CA ASN A 65 4.20 2.27 -9.75
C ASN A 65 3.49 1.13 -10.50
N SER A 66 2.92 0.20 -9.77
CA SER A 66 2.11 -0.86 -10.35
C SER A 66 0.91 -0.29 -11.11
N THR A 67 0.55 -0.90 -12.24
CA THR A 67 -0.73 -0.69 -12.92
C THR A 67 -1.81 -1.68 -12.45
N ALA A 68 -1.44 -2.61 -11.56
CA ALA A 68 -2.37 -3.54 -10.93
C ALA A 68 -3.35 -2.81 -10.01
N ASN A 69 -4.57 -3.35 -9.85
CA ASN A 69 -5.53 -2.77 -8.91
C ASN A 69 -4.99 -2.83 -7.49
N HIS A 70 -4.89 -1.68 -6.83
CA HIS A 70 -4.41 -1.56 -5.46
C HIS A 70 -4.90 -0.28 -4.78
N ILE A 71 -4.82 -0.26 -3.46
CA ILE A 71 -4.91 0.92 -2.60
C ILE A 71 -3.76 0.81 -1.60
N GLY A 72 -2.86 1.77 -1.59
CA GLY A 72 -1.73 1.68 -0.66
C GLY A 72 -0.80 2.88 -0.66
N PHE A 73 0.07 2.86 0.32
CA PHE A 73 1.16 3.81 0.45
C PHE A 73 2.33 3.34 -0.41
N GLU A 74 2.88 4.26 -1.17
CA GLU A 74 4.02 4.01 -2.05
C GLU A 74 5.10 5.08 -1.88
N ALA A 75 6.34 4.63 -1.88
CA ALA A 75 7.51 5.48 -2.07
C ALA A 75 8.39 4.82 -3.14
N ILE A 76 8.57 5.48 -4.27
CA ILE A 76 9.31 4.95 -5.43
C ILE A 76 10.48 5.88 -5.75
N ASN A 77 11.69 5.39 -5.50
CA ASN A 77 12.94 6.16 -5.69
C ASN A 77 12.95 7.51 -4.94
N THR A 78 12.26 7.56 -3.80
CA THR A 78 12.12 8.77 -2.99
C THR A 78 11.78 8.39 -1.55
N THR A 79 12.06 9.27 -0.61
CA THR A 79 11.55 9.16 0.78
C THR A 79 10.17 9.78 0.95
N ALA A 80 9.70 10.54 -0.04
CA ALA A 80 8.35 11.13 -0.01
C ALA A 80 7.31 10.06 -0.36
N MET A 81 6.63 9.56 0.66
CA MET A 81 5.58 8.55 0.52
C MET A 81 4.25 9.21 0.18
N GLY A 82 3.60 8.75 -0.88
CA GLY A 82 2.23 9.08 -1.23
C GLY A 82 1.27 7.95 -0.89
N ILE A 83 -0.03 8.21 -0.98
CA ILE A 83 -1.05 7.16 -1.08
C ILE A 83 -1.64 7.15 -2.47
N HIS A 84 -1.88 5.97 -3.00
CA HIS A 84 -2.36 5.75 -4.35
C HIS A 84 -3.55 4.79 -4.34
N SER A 85 -4.43 4.99 -5.32
CA SER A 85 -5.49 4.06 -5.67
C SER A 85 -5.46 3.84 -7.17
N GLU A 86 -5.32 2.60 -7.59
CA GLU A 86 -5.22 2.21 -8.99
C GLU A 86 -6.39 1.31 -9.36
N LYS A 87 -7.16 1.69 -10.37
CA LYS A 87 -8.28 0.90 -10.90
C LYS A 87 -8.12 0.73 -12.40
N ALA A 88 -7.86 -0.50 -12.83
CA ALA A 88 -7.76 -0.88 -14.25
C ALA A 88 -6.84 0.08 -15.06
N GLY A 89 -5.66 0.40 -14.52
CA GLY A 89 -4.68 1.27 -15.16
C GLY A 89 -4.95 2.78 -15.01
N SER A 90 -5.96 3.16 -14.23
CA SER A 90 -6.26 4.56 -13.93
C SER A 90 -5.95 4.87 -12.47
N ARG A 91 -5.09 5.86 -12.25
CA ARG A 91 -4.56 6.21 -10.93
C ARG A 91 -5.15 7.49 -10.36
N SER A 92 -5.38 7.46 -9.05
CA SER A 92 -5.56 8.66 -8.21
C SER A 92 -4.57 8.63 -7.06
N SER A 93 -4.06 9.80 -6.66
CA SER A 93 -3.03 9.86 -5.64
C SER A 93 -3.13 11.12 -4.78
N THR A 94 -2.66 10.99 -3.55
CA THR A 94 -2.27 12.13 -2.70
C THR A 94 -0.79 11.99 -2.40
N ALA A 95 0.00 12.91 -2.94
CA ALA A 95 1.46 12.88 -2.82
C ALA A 95 1.93 13.34 -1.43
N ALA A 96 3.12 12.88 -1.03
CA ALA A 96 3.86 13.35 0.13
C ALA A 96 3.04 13.40 1.44
N VAL A 97 2.27 12.35 1.72
CA VAL A 97 1.51 12.24 3.00
C VAL A 97 2.43 11.97 4.18
N HIS A 98 3.63 11.43 3.91
CA HIS A 98 4.67 11.14 4.90
C HIS A 98 6.06 11.21 4.26
N THR A 99 7.07 11.53 5.05
CA THR A 99 8.48 11.34 4.66
C THR A 99 9.02 10.14 5.43
N VAL A 100 9.47 9.14 4.71
CA VAL A 100 10.09 7.95 5.30
C VAL A 100 11.39 8.35 5.97
N VAL A 101 11.54 7.97 7.23
CA VAL A 101 12.75 8.18 8.04
C VAL A 101 13.39 6.81 8.29
N ASP A 102 14.70 6.75 8.12
CA ASP A 102 15.47 5.52 8.31
C ASP A 102 15.31 5.01 9.75
N ASP A 103 15.04 3.72 9.86
CA ASP A 103 14.92 2.98 11.14
C ASP A 103 13.81 3.50 12.08
N GLU A 104 12.85 4.28 11.57
CA GLU A 104 11.72 4.81 12.33
C GLU A 104 10.41 4.10 12.02
N TYR A 105 9.67 3.68 13.07
CA TYR A 105 8.34 3.12 12.90
C TYR A 105 7.29 4.16 12.59
N VAL A 106 6.46 3.87 11.60
CA VAL A 106 5.27 4.66 11.25
C VAL A 106 4.03 3.78 11.21
N LYS A 107 2.90 4.33 11.65
CA LYS A 107 1.59 3.73 11.42
C LYS A 107 0.98 4.30 10.15
N LEU A 108 0.71 3.43 9.20
CA LEU A 108 0.08 3.74 7.92
C LEU A 108 -1.29 3.08 7.90
N GLY A 109 -2.33 3.85 7.66
CA GLY A 109 -3.67 3.30 7.60
C GLY A 109 -4.55 4.04 6.62
N PHE A 110 -5.64 3.41 6.20
CA PHE A 110 -6.70 4.07 5.44
C PHE A 110 -8.06 3.43 5.69
N VAL A 111 -9.08 4.23 5.47
CA VAL A 111 -10.48 3.78 5.44
C VAL A 111 -11.01 4.00 4.03
N VAL A 112 -11.49 2.93 3.42
CA VAL A 112 -12.28 2.99 2.19
C VAL A 112 -13.75 3.08 2.58
N ASP A 113 -14.42 4.16 2.23
CA ASP A 113 -15.83 4.41 2.55
C ASP A 113 -16.67 4.27 1.29
N GLY A 114 -17.22 3.10 1.12
CA GLY A 114 -17.95 2.75 -0.09
C GLY A 114 -17.06 2.82 -1.34
N LEU A 115 -17.64 3.37 -2.41
CA LEU A 115 -16.94 3.67 -3.67
C LEU A 115 -16.67 5.17 -3.84
N THR A 116 -16.74 5.94 -2.74
CA THR A 116 -16.75 7.40 -2.80
C THR A 116 -15.49 8.02 -2.24
N LYS A 117 -14.81 7.36 -1.29
CA LYS A 117 -13.70 8.00 -0.59
C LYS A 117 -12.73 7.00 0.02
N ILE A 118 -11.44 7.30 -0.09
CA ILE A 118 -10.37 6.68 0.68
C ILE A 118 -9.74 7.77 1.54
N THR A 119 -9.84 7.63 2.86
CA THR A 119 -9.22 8.57 3.81
C THR A 119 -7.95 7.94 4.37
N PRO A 120 -6.76 8.45 4.04
CA PRO A 120 -5.50 7.94 4.60
C PRO A 120 -5.20 8.55 5.96
N PHE A 121 -4.45 7.79 6.75
CA PHE A 121 -3.96 8.19 8.07
C PHE A 121 -2.48 7.88 8.21
N VAL A 122 -1.74 8.81 8.76
CA VAL A 122 -0.33 8.59 9.15
C VAL A 122 -0.21 8.90 10.64
N ASN A 123 0.23 7.94 11.42
CA ASN A 123 0.28 8.01 12.89
C ASN A 123 -1.05 8.48 13.52
N GLY A 124 -2.18 8.03 12.95
CA GLY A 124 -3.53 8.39 13.38
C GLY A 124 -4.04 9.75 12.89
N VAL A 125 -3.22 10.52 12.16
CA VAL A 125 -3.61 11.83 11.61
C VAL A 125 -4.11 11.66 10.19
N ALA A 126 -5.37 12.06 9.94
CA ALA A 126 -5.98 12.01 8.62
C ALA A 126 -5.23 12.92 7.62
N LYS A 127 -5.12 12.44 6.39
CA LYS A 127 -4.54 13.17 5.26
C LYS A 127 -5.61 13.40 4.18
N THR A 128 -5.24 14.12 3.12
CA THR A 128 -6.14 14.40 2.00
C THR A 128 -6.67 13.12 1.38
N ALA A 129 -7.98 13.03 1.27
CA ALA A 129 -8.66 11.84 0.77
C ALA A 129 -8.58 11.74 -0.77
N ILE A 130 -8.63 10.49 -1.25
CA ILE A 130 -8.82 10.14 -2.66
C ILE A 130 -10.31 9.83 -2.87
N THR A 131 -10.91 10.32 -3.96
CA THR A 131 -12.34 10.17 -4.25
C THR A 131 -12.64 9.48 -5.58
N THR A 132 -11.62 9.08 -6.31
CA THR A 132 -11.76 8.44 -7.64
C THR A 132 -10.87 7.21 -7.77
N ASN A 133 -11.13 6.39 -8.79
CA ASN A 133 -10.37 5.19 -9.13
C ASN A 133 -10.27 4.17 -7.98
N ILE A 134 -11.36 4.01 -7.22
CA ILE A 134 -11.45 2.99 -6.15
C ILE A 134 -11.67 1.62 -6.79
N PRO A 135 -10.75 0.64 -6.60
CA PRO A 135 -10.91 -0.71 -7.13
C PRO A 135 -12.11 -1.43 -6.55
N ILE A 136 -12.81 -2.20 -7.39
CA ILE A 136 -13.97 -3.03 -7.02
C ILE A 136 -13.68 -4.52 -7.18
N VAL A 137 -12.44 -4.90 -7.05
CA VAL A 137 -11.95 -6.29 -7.16
C VAL A 137 -11.39 -6.75 -5.82
N GLY A 138 -11.27 -8.06 -5.64
CA GLY A 138 -10.67 -8.63 -4.43
C GLY A 138 -9.23 -8.23 -4.28
N MET A 139 -8.89 -7.65 -3.14
CA MET A 139 -7.54 -7.24 -2.77
C MET A 139 -7.14 -7.89 -1.44
N THR A 140 -5.85 -7.99 -1.20
CA THR A 140 -5.29 -8.60 0.01
C THR A 140 -4.20 -7.72 0.60
N PRO A 141 -3.96 -7.76 1.92
CA PRO A 141 -2.82 -7.09 2.53
C PRO A 141 -1.52 -7.47 1.84
N SER A 142 -0.78 -6.46 1.42
CA SER A 142 0.41 -6.60 0.58
C SER A 142 1.49 -5.62 1.03
N PHE A 143 2.71 -6.13 1.12
CA PHE A 143 3.91 -5.35 1.43
C PHE A 143 4.98 -5.70 0.41
N VAL A 144 5.61 -4.68 -0.14
CA VAL A 144 6.72 -4.86 -1.08
C VAL A 144 7.86 -3.92 -0.69
N CYS A 145 9.07 -4.43 -0.75
CA CYS A 145 10.27 -3.65 -0.57
C CYS A 145 11.30 -4.09 -1.61
N HIS A 146 11.68 -3.18 -2.49
CA HIS A 146 12.68 -3.43 -3.50
C HIS A 146 13.91 -2.53 -3.31
N SER A 147 15.07 -3.06 -3.64
CA SER A 147 16.28 -2.29 -3.85
C SER A 147 16.18 -1.45 -5.12
N SER A 148 16.65 -0.22 -5.07
CA SER A 148 16.73 0.64 -6.27
C SER A 148 18.15 1.15 -6.51
N GLY A 149 19.15 0.37 -6.18
CA GLY A 149 20.55 0.76 -6.36
C GLY A 149 21.50 0.02 -5.46
N THR A 150 22.37 0.75 -4.78
CA THR A 150 23.45 0.18 -3.96
C THR A 150 23.07 -0.13 -2.52
N THR A 151 21.83 0.16 -2.12
CA THR A 151 21.32 -0.10 -0.78
C THR A 151 20.26 -1.17 -0.80
N ASP A 152 20.22 -1.99 0.23
CA ASP A 152 19.24 -3.04 0.45
C ASP A 152 18.24 -2.64 1.53
N PRO A 153 17.18 -1.88 1.21
CA PRO A 153 16.20 -1.50 2.21
C PRO A 153 15.52 -2.73 2.81
N ILE A 154 15.31 -2.67 4.10
CA ILE A 154 14.65 -3.73 4.87
C ILE A 154 13.33 -3.20 5.40
N VAL A 155 12.22 -3.81 5.00
CA VAL A 155 10.93 -3.51 5.62
C VAL A 155 10.68 -4.43 6.81
N HIS A 156 10.38 -3.83 7.95
CA HIS A 156 9.87 -4.52 9.13
C HIS A 156 8.37 -4.25 9.24
N VAL A 157 7.56 -5.28 9.25
CA VAL A 157 6.14 -5.20 9.55
C VAL A 157 5.96 -5.69 10.98
N ASP A 158 5.65 -4.78 11.90
CA ASP A 158 5.41 -5.12 13.30
C ASP A 158 4.05 -5.80 13.47
N TRP A 159 3.02 -5.19 12.87
CA TRP A 159 1.68 -5.76 12.79
C TRP A 159 0.89 -5.17 11.62
N VAL A 160 -0.12 -5.89 11.22
CA VAL A 160 -1.13 -5.45 10.24
C VAL A 160 -2.51 -5.83 10.76
N ALA A 161 -3.46 -4.93 10.62
CA ALA A 161 -4.87 -5.16 10.85
C ALA A 161 -5.65 -4.74 9.60
N CYS A 162 -6.54 -5.60 9.15
CA CYS A 162 -7.44 -5.31 8.05
C CYS A 162 -8.77 -5.97 8.29
N TYR A 163 -9.85 -5.24 8.15
CA TYR A 163 -11.21 -5.78 8.24
C TYR A 163 -12.16 -5.02 7.34
N GLN A 164 -13.24 -5.69 6.97
CA GLN A 164 -14.30 -5.13 6.16
C GLN A 164 -15.61 -5.19 6.94
N GLU A 165 -16.29 -4.09 6.96
CA GLU A 165 -17.62 -3.94 7.52
C GLU A 165 -18.62 -3.81 6.37
N GLU A 166 -19.61 -4.66 6.34
CA GLU A 166 -20.70 -4.56 5.39
C GLU A 166 -21.91 -3.97 6.12
N ASN A 167 -22.41 -2.87 5.59
CA ASN A 167 -23.67 -2.32 6.06
C ASN A 167 -24.79 -3.21 5.53
N ILE A 168 -25.29 -4.12 6.37
CA ILE A 168 -26.48 -4.90 6.08
C ILE A 168 -27.68 -4.02 6.49
N ASP A 169 -27.91 -2.96 5.75
CA ASP A 169 -29.18 -2.24 5.87
C ASP A 169 -30.25 -3.11 5.22
N ASN A 170 -31.03 -3.78 6.10
CA ASN A 170 -32.27 -4.45 5.74
C ASN A 170 -33.37 -3.42 5.52
#